data_ce441b9f3e3929db8b8caa294e5f562a
#
_entry.id   ce441b9f3e3929db8b8caa294e5f562a
#
_cell.length_a   1.000
_cell.length_b   1.000
_cell.length_c   1.000
_cell.angle_alpha   90.00
_cell.angle_beta   90.00
_cell.angle_gamma   90.00
#
_symmetry.space_group_name_H-M   'P 1'
#
loop_
_entity.id
_entity.type
_entity.pdbx_description
1 polymer ?
#
loop_
_entity_poly.entity_id
_entity_poly.type
_entity_poly.pdbx_seq_one_letter_code
_entity_poly.pdbx_strand_id
1 'polypeptide(L)'
;MATAKKELSADTQVTVLHQDAEHTVYRLDGTDGEVVQTVYPVFPGIEIAYHDVHATACAMQRTRASGCLEIHHCREGRIAYPYGGACFFLAPGDLAIVQRSAAAAPAHFPTGHYHGITVSIDPARAPDCLSCFLEDVEVRPSALIEKFCADAACFVTRSSQGVAHIFSELYSVPEGIRKGYFKVKILELLLFLSAFPMQAAQPQHSYPQSQVQLAEQVGAYLLENTERR
;
A
#
# COMPACT_ATOMS: atom_id res chain seq x y z
N MET A 1 3.64 -17.46 30.49
CA MET A 1 4.87 -17.44 29.69
C MET A 1 4.78 -16.24 28.77
N ALA A 2 5.60 -15.25 28.98
CA ALA A 2 5.61 -14.03 28.14
C ALA A 2 6.08 -14.41 26.75
N THR A 3 5.21 -14.26 25.76
CA THR A 3 5.56 -14.38 24.35
C THR A 3 6.43 -13.16 24.01
N ALA A 4 7.74 -13.35 23.95
CA ALA A 4 8.68 -12.34 23.55
C ALA A 4 8.23 -11.82 22.17
N LYS A 5 7.90 -10.52 22.08
CA LYS A 5 7.72 -9.79 20.84
C LYS A 5 9.01 -9.96 20.05
N LYS A 6 9.00 -10.81 19.02
CA LYS A 6 10.15 -11.00 18.13
C LYS A 6 10.31 -9.68 17.39
N GLU A 7 11.33 -8.90 17.73
CA GLU A 7 11.70 -7.71 16.96
C GLU A 7 11.89 -8.14 15.52
N LEU A 8 11.03 -7.65 14.61
CA LEU A 8 11.23 -7.86 13.18
C LEU A 8 12.54 -7.20 12.80
N SER A 9 13.48 -8.03 12.36
CA SER A 9 14.76 -7.59 11.81
C SER A 9 14.52 -6.62 10.64
N ALA A 10 15.29 -5.55 10.57
CA ALA A 10 15.27 -4.60 9.45
C ALA A 10 15.68 -5.24 8.10
N ASP A 11 16.17 -6.48 8.11
CA ASP A 11 16.53 -7.28 6.95
C ASP A 11 15.43 -8.32 6.65
N THR A 12 14.30 -7.84 6.10
CA THR A 12 13.34 -8.78 5.48
C THR A 12 14.00 -9.36 4.23
N GLN A 13 14.29 -10.65 4.27
CA GLN A 13 14.82 -11.35 3.10
C GLN A 13 13.68 -11.57 2.11
N VAL A 14 13.92 -11.22 0.85
CA VAL A 14 12.95 -11.36 -0.24
C VAL A 14 13.37 -12.54 -1.12
N THR A 15 12.50 -13.55 -1.20
CA THR A 15 12.71 -14.72 -2.06
C THR A 15 11.84 -14.61 -3.31
N VAL A 16 12.44 -14.76 -4.49
CA VAL A 16 11.69 -14.86 -5.76
C VAL A 16 11.15 -16.27 -5.89
N LEU A 17 9.84 -16.43 -5.90
CA LEU A 17 9.17 -17.73 -6.10
C LEU A 17 8.96 -18.05 -7.58
N HIS A 18 8.63 -17.03 -8.37
CA HIS A 18 8.42 -17.14 -9.81
C HIS A 18 8.77 -15.83 -10.49
N GLN A 19 9.29 -15.92 -11.71
CA GLN A 19 9.54 -14.76 -12.56
C GLN A 19 9.40 -15.14 -14.03
N ASP A 20 8.64 -14.35 -14.76
CA ASP A 20 8.50 -14.44 -16.20
C ASP A 20 8.56 -13.06 -16.86
N ALA A 21 8.14 -12.94 -18.13
CA ALA A 21 8.13 -11.68 -18.87
C ALA A 21 7.01 -10.72 -18.43
N GLU A 22 6.00 -11.21 -17.70
CA GLU A 22 4.81 -10.46 -17.34
C GLU A 22 4.79 -10.05 -15.86
N HIS A 23 5.30 -10.90 -14.96
CA HIS A 23 5.23 -10.65 -13.53
C HIS A 23 6.34 -11.36 -12.74
N THR A 24 6.50 -10.94 -11.50
CA THR A 24 7.36 -11.61 -10.54
C THR A 24 6.58 -11.85 -9.25
N VAL A 25 6.69 -13.06 -8.71
CA VAL A 25 6.10 -13.45 -7.43
C VAL A 25 7.19 -13.49 -6.38
N TYR A 26 7.02 -12.74 -5.33
CA TYR A 26 7.93 -12.64 -4.20
C TYR A 26 7.30 -13.24 -2.95
N ARG A 27 8.10 -13.91 -2.14
CA ARG A 27 7.79 -14.21 -0.74
C ARG A 27 8.68 -13.34 0.15
N LEU A 28 8.07 -12.72 1.15
CA LEU A 28 8.79 -11.94 2.16
C LEU A 28 9.05 -12.85 3.36
N ASP A 29 10.32 -13.17 3.59
CA ASP A 29 10.77 -14.04 4.67
C ASP A 29 10.97 -13.22 5.98
N GLY A 30 11.06 -13.93 7.13
CA GLY A 30 11.26 -13.28 8.43
C GLY A 30 9.97 -12.76 9.08
N THR A 31 8.81 -13.13 8.55
CA THR A 31 7.49 -12.86 9.12
C THR A 31 7.05 -13.99 10.05
N ASP A 32 5.98 -13.76 10.83
CA ASP A 32 5.33 -14.77 11.67
C ASP A 32 4.29 -15.63 10.91
N GLY A 33 4.23 -15.45 9.60
CA GLY A 33 3.31 -16.14 8.72
C GLY A 33 3.76 -16.05 7.26
N GLU A 34 2.83 -16.18 6.33
CA GLU A 34 3.10 -16.14 4.90
C GLU A 34 2.75 -14.77 4.31
N VAL A 35 3.68 -14.20 3.55
CA VAL A 35 3.49 -12.94 2.83
C VAL A 35 3.97 -13.10 1.40
N VAL A 36 3.03 -13.02 0.47
CA VAL A 36 3.29 -13.12 -0.97
C VAL A 36 2.92 -11.82 -1.67
N GLN A 37 3.78 -11.41 -2.59
CA GLN A 37 3.53 -10.25 -3.46
C GLN A 37 3.69 -10.66 -4.92
N THR A 38 2.66 -10.42 -5.73
CA THR A 38 2.73 -10.59 -7.18
C THR A 38 2.82 -9.23 -7.85
N VAL A 39 3.89 -8.99 -8.59
CA VAL A 39 4.24 -7.67 -9.12
C VAL A 39 4.26 -7.67 -10.63
N TYR A 40 3.52 -6.75 -11.21
CA TYR A 40 3.39 -6.53 -12.65
C TYR A 40 4.00 -5.18 -13.03
N PRO A 41 5.07 -5.15 -13.86
CA PRO A 41 5.54 -3.90 -14.46
C PRO A 41 4.52 -3.42 -15.51
N VAL A 42 4.09 -2.16 -15.40
CA VAL A 42 3.06 -1.58 -16.30
C VAL A 42 3.67 -0.59 -17.28
N PHE A 43 4.41 0.38 -16.75
CA PHE A 43 5.20 1.34 -17.50
C PHE A 43 6.62 1.40 -16.91
N PRO A 44 7.60 2.02 -17.59
CA PRO A 44 8.87 2.32 -16.93
C PRO A 44 8.63 3.06 -15.63
N GLY A 45 9.18 2.54 -14.51
CA GLY A 45 9.00 3.12 -13.18
C GLY A 45 7.60 2.99 -12.56
N ILE A 46 6.64 2.32 -13.20
CA ILE A 46 5.29 2.10 -12.65
C ILE A 46 4.98 0.61 -12.60
N GLU A 47 4.59 0.14 -11.42
CA GLU A 47 4.23 -1.25 -11.19
C GLU A 47 2.96 -1.38 -10.35
N ILE A 48 2.27 -2.50 -10.52
CA ILE A 48 1.14 -2.93 -9.68
C ILE A 48 1.61 -4.13 -8.86
N ALA A 49 1.43 -4.07 -7.54
CA ALA A 49 1.71 -5.17 -6.63
C ALA A 49 0.42 -5.64 -5.96
N TYR A 50 0.10 -6.91 -6.08
CA TYR A 50 -0.94 -7.59 -5.31
C TYR A 50 -0.31 -8.16 -4.06
N HIS A 51 -0.97 -7.95 -2.94
CA HIS A 51 -0.53 -8.43 -1.63
C HIS A 51 -1.48 -9.51 -1.15
N ASP A 52 -0.91 -10.64 -0.78
CA ASP A 52 -1.55 -11.74 -0.08
C ASP A 52 -0.78 -11.99 1.21
N VAL A 53 -1.38 -11.59 2.33
CA VAL A 53 -0.72 -11.54 3.63
C VAL A 53 -1.52 -12.37 4.63
N HIS A 54 -0.86 -13.34 5.23
CA HIS A 54 -1.33 -14.16 6.34
C HIS A 54 -0.29 -14.11 7.47
N ALA A 55 -0.13 -12.92 8.07
CA ALA A 55 0.84 -12.63 9.11
C ALA A 55 0.36 -11.44 9.95
N THR A 56 0.93 -11.23 11.14
CA THR A 56 0.57 -10.09 11.99
C THR A 56 1.42 -8.85 11.71
N ALA A 57 2.63 -9.02 11.18
CA ALA A 57 3.49 -7.91 10.80
C ALA A 57 4.47 -8.29 9.68
N CYS A 58 4.83 -7.32 8.85
CA CYS A 58 5.78 -7.50 7.76
C CYS A 58 6.41 -6.18 7.33
N ALA A 59 7.69 -6.20 6.97
CA ALA A 59 8.30 -5.11 6.22
C ALA A 59 7.87 -5.22 4.75
N MET A 60 6.81 -4.53 4.37
CA MET A 60 6.19 -4.62 3.03
C MET A 60 7.08 -4.15 1.87
N GLN A 61 8.28 -3.66 2.16
CA GLN A 61 9.16 -3.06 1.16
C GLN A 61 10.13 -4.09 0.58
N ARG A 62 10.08 -4.26 -0.74
CA ARG A 62 11.03 -5.07 -1.52
C ARG A 62 12.33 -4.34 -1.85
N THR A 63 12.29 -3.03 -1.90
CA THR A 63 13.43 -2.19 -2.25
C THR A 63 13.53 -1.00 -1.31
N ARG A 64 14.74 -0.47 -1.14
CA ARG A 64 14.99 0.74 -0.32
C ARG A 64 14.84 2.06 -1.09
N ALA A 65 14.31 2.04 -2.32
CA ALA A 65 14.11 3.26 -3.09
C ALA A 65 13.14 4.20 -2.36
N SER A 66 13.64 5.37 -1.96
CA SER A 66 12.84 6.44 -1.34
C SER A 66 12.28 7.36 -2.43
N GLY A 67 11.21 8.08 -2.10
CA GLY A 67 10.62 9.08 -3.00
C GLY A 67 9.57 8.55 -3.95
N CYS A 68 9.37 7.23 -4.07
CA CYS A 68 8.29 6.66 -4.85
C CYS A 68 6.92 7.07 -4.29
N LEU A 69 5.99 7.40 -5.17
CA LEU A 69 4.59 7.56 -4.80
C LEU A 69 3.95 6.16 -4.74
N GLU A 70 3.31 5.85 -3.63
CA GLU A 70 2.56 4.61 -3.46
C GLU A 70 1.08 4.91 -3.23
N ILE A 71 0.24 4.21 -3.99
CA ILE A 71 -1.21 4.28 -3.90
C ILE A 71 -1.68 2.91 -3.43
N HIS A 72 -2.12 2.82 -2.19
CA HIS A 72 -2.56 1.57 -1.56
C HIS A 72 -4.08 1.51 -1.54
N HIS A 73 -4.64 0.38 -1.94
CA HIS A 73 -6.06 0.08 -1.80
C HIS A 73 -6.24 -1.20 -0.99
N CYS A 74 -7.00 -1.12 0.08
CA CYS A 74 -7.34 -2.29 0.91
C CYS A 74 -8.61 -2.96 0.36
N ARG A 75 -8.52 -4.25 0.03
CA ARG A 75 -9.68 -5.07 -0.37
C ARG A 75 -10.27 -5.80 0.82
N GLU A 76 -9.42 -6.49 1.58
CA GLU A 76 -9.82 -7.33 2.70
C GLU A 76 -8.81 -7.22 3.84
N GLY A 77 -9.26 -7.49 5.07
CA GLY A 77 -8.42 -7.40 6.24
C GLY A 77 -8.18 -5.96 6.69
N ARG A 78 -7.07 -5.74 7.37
CA ARG A 78 -6.66 -4.41 7.84
C ARG A 78 -5.15 -4.30 7.83
N ILE A 79 -4.67 -3.10 7.53
CA ILE A 79 -3.25 -2.78 7.59
C ILE A 79 -3.05 -1.49 8.39
N ALA A 80 -2.04 -1.48 9.25
CA ALA A 80 -1.59 -0.33 10.01
C ALA A 80 -0.18 0.06 9.55
N TYR A 81 -0.03 1.30 9.10
CA TYR A 81 1.23 1.87 8.63
C TYR A 81 1.76 2.89 9.62
N PRO A 82 2.93 2.66 10.23
CA PRO A 82 3.67 3.73 10.91
C PRO A 82 4.28 4.69 9.87
N TYR A 83 3.95 5.98 9.98
CA TYR A 83 4.45 7.02 9.08
C TYR A 83 4.48 8.39 9.77
N GLY A 84 5.63 9.09 9.74
CA GLY A 84 5.74 10.46 10.27
C GLY A 84 5.40 10.63 11.75
N GLY A 85 5.62 9.60 12.60
CA GLY A 85 5.26 9.63 14.02
C GLY A 85 3.77 9.35 14.32
N ALA A 86 2.97 9.12 13.29
CA ALA A 86 1.59 8.64 13.38
C ALA A 86 1.46 7.21 12.87
N CYS A 87 0.33 6.58 13.13
CA CYS A 87 -0.04 5.31 12.55
C CYS A 87 -1.33 5.49 11.77
N PHE A 88 -1.32 5.07 10.51
CA PHE A 88 -2.47 5.12 9.61
C PHE A 88 -3.06 3.74 9.44
N PHE A 89 -4.38 3.66 9.45
CA PHE A 89 -5.12 2.41 9.33
C PHE A 89 -5.91 2.40 8.03
N LEU A 90 -5.82 1.29 7.29
CA LEU A 90 -6.67 1.04 6.14
C LEU A 90 -7.57 -0.15 6.44
N ALA A 91 -8.85 0.05 6.18
CA ALA A 91 -9.89 -0.98 6.19
C ALA A 91 -10.38 -1.25 4.75
N PRO A 92 -11.18 -2.29 4.51
CA PRO A 92 -11.69 -2.60 3.19
C PRO A 92 -12.38 -1.40 2.52
N GLY A 93 -11.93 -1.07 1.31
CA GLY A 93 -12.40 0.08 0.53
C GLY A 93 -11.71 1.40 0.83
N ASP A 94 -10.71 1.44 1.72
CA ASP A 94 -9.90 2.63 1.96
C ASP A 94 -8.74 2.73 0.95
N LEU A 95 -8.36 3.97 0.67
CA LEU A 95 -7.25 4.36 -0.19
C LEU A 95 -6.24 5.15 0.64
N ALA A 96 -4.96 4.80 0.54
CA ALA A 96 -3.88 5.64 1.04
C ALA A 96 -2.95 6.05 -0.09
N ILE A 97 -2.48 7.29 -0.05
CA ILE A 97 -1.48 7.82 -0.96
C ILE A 97 -0.34 8.35 -0.11
N VAL A 98 0.86 7.78 -0.31
CA VAL A 98 2.04 8.11 0.48
C VAL A 98 3.26 8.27 -0.42
N GLN A 99 4.17 9.13 -0.03
CA GLN A 99 5.50 9.14 -0.60
C GLN A 99 6.40 8.27 0.26
N ARG A 100 6.99 7.23 -0.34
CA ARG A 100 7.82 6.28 0.39
C ARG A 100 9.02 6.95 1.04
N SER A 101 9.21 6.71 2.33
CA SER A 101 10.39 7.10 3.09
C SER A 101 11.41 5.94 3.12
N ALA A 102 12.70 6.27 3.14
CA ALA A 102 13.77 5.29 3.32
C ALA A 102 13.75 4.62 4.72
N ALA A 103 13.13 5.26 5.70
CA ALA A 103 13.03 4.80 7.09
C ALA A 103 11.66 4.19 7.41
N ALA A 104 11.02 3.52 6.45
CA ALA A 104 9.71 2.95 6.68
C ALA A 104 9.78 1.81 7.70
N ALA A 105 8.95 1.91 8.73
CA ALA A 105 8.76 0.87 9.72
C ALA A 105 7.89 -0.28 9.16
N PRO A 106 7.96 -1.49 9.75
CA PRO A 106 7.09 -2.60 9.37
C PRO A 106 5.62 -2.24 9.47
N ALA A 107 4.84 -2.71 8.51
CA ALA A 107 3.38 -2.67 8.57
C ALA A 107 2.87 -3.75 9.53
N HIS A 108 1.74 -3.48 10.19
CA HIS A 108 1.06 -4.43 11.07
C HIS A 108 -0.31 -4.79 10.48
N PHE A 109 -0.72 -6.04 10.67
CA PHE A 109 -2.00 -6.56 10.20
C PHE A 109 -2.83 -7.02 11.40
N PRO A 110 -3.66 -6.13 11.98
CA PRO A 110 -4.37 -6.41 13.24
C PRO A 110 -5.32 -7.62 13.17
N THR A 111 -5.78 -7.97 11.97
CA THR A 111 -6.65 -9.12 11.72
C THR A 111 -5.89 -10.39 11.33
N GLY A 112 -4.56 -10.36 11.27
CA GLY A 112 -3.71 -11.48 10.85
C GLY A 112 -3.78 -11.78 9.35
N HIS A 113 -4.53 -11.00 8.56
CA HIS A 113 -4.60 -11.12 7.12
C HIS A 113 -4.80 -9.77 6.44
N TYR A 114 -4.32 -9.64 5.20
CA TYR A 114 -4.53 -8.46 4.38
C TYR A 114 -4.42 -8.81 2.89
N HIS A 115 -5.43 -8.41 2.12
CA HIS A 115 -5.40 -8.46 0.67
C HIS A 115 -5.60 -7.06 0.12
N GLY A 116 -4.70 -6.62 -0.73
CA GLY A 116 -4.73 -5.27 -1.30
C GLY A 116 -3.90 -5.14 -2.56
N ILE A 117 -4.00 -3.98 -3.17
CA ILE A 117 -3.19 -3.58 -4.32
C ILE A 117 -2.40 -2.33 -3.94
N THR A 118 -1.13 -2.31 -4.35
CA THR A 118 -0.31 -1.11 -4.34
C THR A 118 0.10 -0.77 -5.76
N VAL A 119 -0.15 0.46 -6.17
CA VAL A 119 0.44 1.05 -7.37
C VAL A 119 1.64 1.87 -6.93
N SER A 120 2.83 1.49 -7.38
CA SER A 120 4.08 2.21 -7.08
C SER A 120 4.55 2.97 -8.30
N ILE A 121 4.90 4.25 -8.12
CA ILE A 121 5.38 5.14 -9.17
C ILE A 121 6.72 5.73 -8.71
N ASP A 122 7.77 5.39 -9.43
CA ASP A 122 9.10 5.99 -9.28
C ASP A 122 9.18 7.25 -10.17
N PRO A 123 9.15 8.46 -9.61
CA PRO A 123 9.12 9.69 -10.39
C PRO A 123 10.41 9.93 -11.18
N ALA A 124 11.52 9.28 -10.81
CA ALA A 124 12.78 9.40 -11.54
C ALA A 124 12.79 8.54 -12.83
N ARG A 125 11.93 7.53 -12.92
CA ARG A 125 11.86 6.57 -14.02
C ARG A 125 10.55 6.61 -14.80
N ALA A 126 9.48 7.08 -14.15
CA ALA A 126 8.18 7.23 -14.79
C ALA A 126 8.25 8.33 -15.87
N PRO A 127 7.70 8.11 -17.07
CA PRO A 127 7.66 9.13 -18.10
C PRO A 127 6.72 10.27 -17.67
N ASP A 128 7.10 11.51 -18.01
CA ASP A 128 6.25 12.69 -17.77
C ASP A 128 4.95 12.62 -18.58
N CYS A 129 5.03 12.03 -19.79
CA CYS A 129 3.86 11.73 -20.61
C CYS A 129 3.63 10.22 -20.65
N LEU A 130 2.54 9.75 -20.06
CA LEU A 130 2.18 8.34 -20.03
C LEU A 130 1.46 7.87 -21.31
N SER A 131 0.89 8.79 -22.07
CA SER A 131 0.24 8.52 -23.35
C SER A 131 0.19 9.80 -24.18
N CYS A 132 0.51 9.70 -25.48
CA CYS A 132 0.36 10.82 -26.42
C CYS A 132 -1.09 11.32 -26.55
N PHE A 133 -2.08 10.52 -26.16
CA PHE A 133 -3.48 10.93 -26.13
C PHE A 133 -3.84 11.76 -24.89
N LEU A 134 -2.93 11.88 -23.92
CA LEU A 134 -3.11 12.65 -22.69
C LEU A 134 -2.19 13.89 -22.65
N GLU A 135 -1.62 14.32 -23.77
CA GLU A 135 -0.72 15.48 -23.81
C GLU A 135 -1.39 16.77 -23.30
N ASP A 136 -2.69 16.92 -23.57
CA ASP A 136 -3.48 18.06 -23.11
C ASP A 136 -4.00 17.91 -21.67
N VAL A 137 -3.71 16.79 -21.02
CA VAL A 137 -4.17 16.50 -19.66
C VAL A 137 -2.99 16.44 -18.71
N GLU A 138 -2.96 17.34 -17.75
CA GLU A 138 -1.87 17.44 -16.79
C GLU A 138 -1.91 16.32 -15.73
N VAL A 139 -1.50 15.10 -16.14
CA VAL A 139 -1.37 13.93 -15.28
C VAL A 139 0.11 13.57 -15.15
N ARG A 140 0.80 14.28 -14.25
CA ARG A 140 2.21 14.03 -13.96
C ARG A 140 2.38 13.40 -12.58
N PRO A 141 3.22 12.37 -12.42
CA PRO A 141 3.52 11.77 -11.11
C PRO A 141 4.00 12.79 -10.08
N SER A 142 4.80 13.78 -10.49
CA SER A 142 5.27 14.88 -9.63
C SER A 142 4.12 15.73 -9.10
N ALA A 143 3.15 16.07 -9.93
CA ALA A 143 1.99 16.86 -9.51
C ALA A 143 1.11 16.10 -8.50
N LEU A 144 1.01 14.78 -8.60
CA LEU A 144 0.32 13.94 -7.62
C LEU A 144 1.06 13.90 -6.27
N ILE A 145 2.40 13.84 -6.29
CA ILE A 145 3.21 13.94 -5.07
C ILE A 145 2.98 15.27 -4.37
N GLU A 146 3.05 16.39 -5.11
CA GLU A 146 2.78 17.72 -4.57
C GLU A 146 1.36 17.84 -4.01
N LYS A 147 0.39 17.24 -4.68
CA LYS A 147 -1.01 17.29 -4.29
C LYS A 147 -1.33 16.49 -3.03
N PHE A 148 -0.81 15.26 -2.90
CA PHE A 148 -1.20 14.33 -1.84
C PHE A 148 -0.17 14.16 -0.73
N CYS A 149 1.10 14.47 -1.01
CA CYS A 149 2.21 14.21 -0.11
C CYS A 149 2.97 15.48 0.29
N ALA A 150 2.40 16.67 0.06
CA ALA A 150 2.93 17.90 0.61
C ALA A 150 3.11 17.74 2.12
N ASP A 151 4.19 18.28 2.68
CA ASP A 151 4.54 18.19 4.10
C ASP A 151 4.83 16.77 4.62
N ALA A 152 5.26 15.85 3.73
CA ALA A 152 5.52 14.45 4.07
C ALA A 152 4.31 13.77 4.75
N ALA A 153 3.10 14.13 4.36
CA ALA A 153 1.87 13.58 4.89
C ALA A 153 1.50 12.26 4.21
N CYS A 154 0.84 11.39 4.94
CA CYS A 154 0.10 10.26 4.39
C CYS A 154 -1.35 10.69 4.20
N PHE A 155 -1.83 10.63 2.96
CA PHE A 155 -3.23 10.91 2.64
C PHE A 155 -4.04 9.62 2.70
N VAL A 156 -5.04 9.57 3.58
CA VAL A 156 -5.94 8.41 3.71
C VAL A 156 -7.37 8.86 3.53
N THR A 157 -8.13 8.17 2.71
CA THR A 157 -9.54 8.46 2.45
C THR A 157 -10.31 7.19 2.09
N ARG A 158 -11.64 7.26 2.16
CA ARG A 158 -12.50 6.25 1.54
C ARG A 158 -12.42 6.40 0.04
N SER A 159 -12.29 5.28 -0.69
CA SER A 159 -12.32 5.30 -2.16
C SER A 159 -13.63 5.88 -2.66
N SER A 160 -13.58 6.84 -3.59
CA SER A 160 -14.76 7.26 -4.33
C SER A 160 -15.30 6.10 -5.18
N GLN A 161 -16.56 6.17 -5.60
CA GLN A 161 -17.17 5.10 -6.41
C GLN A 161 -16.35 4.78 -7.68
N GLY A 162 -15.83 5.82 -8.37
CA GLY A 162 -15.00 5.63 -9.57
C GLY A 162 -13.67 4.94 -9.26
N VAL A 163 -12.98 5.37 -8.20
CA VAL A 163 -11.71 4.75 -7.79
C VAL A 163 -11.94 3.32 -7.30
N ALA A 164 -12.99 3.07 -6.51
CA ALA A 164 -13.35 1.72 -6.06
C ALA A 164 -13.65 0.79 -7.23
N HIS A 165 -14.33 1.30 -8.28
CA HIS A 165 -14.59 0.55 -9.50
C HIS A 165 -13.30 0.14 -10.22
N ILE A 166 -12.33 1.06 -10.37
CA ILE A 166 -11.02 0.78 -10.98
C ILE A 166 -10.34 -0.38 -10.26
N PHE A 167 -10.25 -0.31 -8.92
CA PHE A 167 -9.62 -1.39 -8.15
C PHE A 167 -10.41 -2.70 -8.21
N SER A 168 -11.73 -2.66 -8.19
CA SER A 168 -12.58 -3.85 -8.37
C SER A 168 -12.26 -4.58 -9.67
N GLU A 169 -12.10 -3.85 -10.76
CA GLU A 169 -11.75 -4.43 -12.06
C GLU A 169 -10.31 -4.96 -12.10
N LEU A 170 -9.36 -4.30 -11.44
CA LEU A 170 -7.98 -4.79 -11.34
C LEU A 170 -7.91 -6.19 -10.69
N TYR A 171 -8.82 -6.55 -9.78
CA TYR A 171 -8.85 -7.87 -9.15
C TYR A 171 -9.40 -8.98 -10.05
N SER A 172 -10.07 -8.66 -11.16
CA SER A 172 -10.77 -9.61 -12.03
C SER A 172 -10.29 -9.61 -13.49
N VAL A 173 -9.08 -9.14 -13.74
CA VAL A 173 -8.55 -9.00 -15.11
C VAL A 173 -8.28 -10.35 -15.77
N PRO A 174 -8.87 -10.65 -16.94
CA PRO A 174 -8.53 -11.84 -17.70
C PRO A 174 -7.06 -11.82 -18.15
N GLU A 175 -6.41 -12.97 -18.07
CA GLU A 175 -4.98 -13.12 -18.33
C GLU A 175 -4.56 -12.62 -19.73
N GLY A 176 -5.31 -13.00 -20.75
CA GLY A 176 -4.98 -12.67 -22.14
C GLY A 176 -4.98 -11.18 -22.49
N ILE A 177 -5.58 -10.31 -21.67
CA ILE A 177 -5.60 -8.85 -21.90
C ILE A 177 -4.88 -8.07 -20.78
N ARG A 178 -4.37 -8.74 -19.76
CA ARG A 178 -3.87 -8.16 -18.51
C ARG A 178 -2.88 -7.02 -18.76
N LYS A 179 -1.89 -7.22 -19.58
CA LYS A 179 -0.84 -6.23 -19.87
C LYS A 179 -1.38 -4.91 -20.43
N GLY A 180 -2.31 -4.97 -21.36
CA GLY A 180 -2.95 -3.77 -21.94
C GLY A 180 -3.94 -3.14 -20.95
N TYR A 181 -4.71 -3.99 -20.27
CA TYR A 181 -5.72 -3.56 -19.34
C TYR A 181 -5.12 -2.78 -18.15
N PHE A 182 -4.02 -3.27 -17.58
CA PHE A 182 -3.31 -2.57 -16.52
C PHE A 182 -2.86 -1.17 -16.92
N LYS A 183 -2.37 -1.00 -18.16
CA LYS A 183 -2.00 0.33 -18.66
C LYS A 183 -3.18 1.29 -18.68
N VAL A 184 -4.32 0.82 -19.21
CA VAL A 184 -5.55 1.64 -19.26
C VAL A 184 -6.02 2.00 -17.84
N LYS A 185 -6.03 1.03 -16.91
CA LYS A 185 -6.49 1.25 -15.54
C LYS A 185 -5.56 2.17 -14.73
N ILE A 186 -4.24 2.11 -14.97
CA ILE A 186 -3.32 3.07 -14.36
C ILE A 186 -3.58 4.48 -14.87
N LEU A 187 -3.77 4.67 -16.18
CA LEU A 187 -4.10 5.99 -16.74
C LEU A 187 -5.42 6.52 -16.17
N GLU A 188 -6.45 5.69 -16.12
CA GLU A 188 -7.74 6.03 -15.53
C GLU A 188 -7.59 6.42 -14.05
N LEU A 189 -6.87 5.64 -13.24
CA LEU A 189 -6.60 5.94 -11.84
C LEU A 189 -5.92 7.30 -11.66
N LEU A 190 -4.90 7.57 -12.44
CA LEU A 190 -4.15 8.83 -12.35
C LEU A 190 -5.02 10.03 -12.75
N LEU A 191 -5.91 9.88 -13.74
CA LEU A 191 -6.91 10.90 -14.11
C LEU A 191 -7.86 11.18 -12.94
N PHE A 192 -8.43 10.15 -12.33
CA PHE A 192 -9.32 10.32 -11.17
C PHE A 192 -8.60 11.00 -9.99
N LEU A 193 -7.35 10.64 -9.72
CA LEU A 193 -6.57 11.25 -8.66
C LEU A 193 -6.17 12.70 -8.99
N SER A 194 -5.87 13.03 -10.24
CA SER A 194 -5.59 14.41 -10.64
C SER A 194 -6.80 15.33 -10.40
N ALA A 195 -8.01 14.84 -10.67
CA ALA A 195 -9.26 15.56 -10.47
C ALA A 195 -9.80 15.48 -9.02
N PHE A 196 -9.17 14.72 -8.12
CA PHE A 196 -9.67 14.51 -6.77
C PHE A 196 -9.75 15.81 -5.97
N PRO A 197 -10.92 16.17 -5.37
CA PRO A 197 -11.08 17.41 -4.62
C PRO A 197 -10.50 17.27 -3.21
N MET A 198 -9.34 17.87 -2.93
CA MET A 198 -8.68 17.82 -1.61
C MET A 198 -9.53 18.38 -0.46
N GLN A 199 -10.42 19.34 -0.73
CA GLN A 199 -11.32 19.93 0.27
C GLN A 199 -12.38 18.96 0.78
N ALA A 200 -12.70 17.90 0.03
CA ALA A 200 -13.63 16.86 0.44
C ALA A 200 -12.98 15.73 1.27
N ALA A 201 -11.66 15.76 1.38
CA ALA A 201 -10.92 14.75 2.11
C ALA A 201 -11.06 15.00 3.62
N GLN A 202 -11.84 14.19 4.29
CA GLN A 202 -11.74 14.08 5.74
C GLN A 202 -10.51 13.20 6.05
N PRO A 203 -9.51 13.70 6.81
CA PRO A 203 -8.41 12.87 7.25
C PRO A 203 -8.98 11.76 8.13
N GLN A 204 -9.08 10.55 7.57
CA GLN A 204 -9.60 9.39 8.29
C GLN A 204 -8.44 8.56 8.83
N HIS A 205 -8.51 8.26 10.14
CA HIS A 205 -7.78 7.17 10.79
C HIS A 205 -6.25 7.32 10.91
N SER A 206 -5.75 8.50 11.25
CA SER A 206 -4.41 8.63 11.79
C SER A 206 -4.46 8.83 13.32
N TYR A 207 -3.64 8.08 14.05
CA TYR A 207 -3.52 8.18 15.49
C TYR A 207 -2.06 8.36 15.88
N PRO A 208 -1.74 9.19 16.88
CA PRO A 208 -0.40 9.26 17.43
C PRO A 208 0.08 7.86 17.82
N GLN A 209 1.32 7.54 17.52
CA GLN A 209 1.88 6.21 17.77
C GLN A 209 1.78 5.81 19.25
N SER A 210 1.87 6.78 20.17
CA SER A 210 1.69 6.57 21.61
C SER A 210 0.29 6.08 21.97
N GLN A 211 -0.76 6.56 21.30
CA GLN A 211 -2.12 6.10 21.53
C GLN A 211 -2.33 4.67 21.01
N VAL A 212 -1.74 4.34 19.89
CA VAL A 212 -1.78 2.98 19.32
C VAL A 212 -1.08 2.01 20.27
N GLN A 213 0.12 2.34 20.74
CA GLN A 213 0.85 1.52 21.71
C GLN A 213 0.06 1.32 23.02
N LEU A 214 -0.58 2.37 23.54
CA LEU A 214 -1.43 2.26 24.73
C LEU A 214 -2.62 1.32 24.48
N ALA A 215 -3.29 1.44 23.33
CA ALA A 215 -4.41 0.57 22.97
C ALA A 215 -3.97 -0.90 22.84
N GLU A 216 -2.81 -1.17 22.25
CA GLU A 216 -2.22 -2.52 22.18
C GLU A 216 -1.91 -3.09 23.57
N GLN A 217 -1.33 -2.29 24.47
CA GLN A 217 -1.03 -2.70 25.84
C GLN A 217 -2.31 -3.05 26.62
N VAL A 218 -3.35 -2.21 26.50
CA VAL A 218 -4.65 -2.46 27.13
C VAL A 218 -5.28 -3.72 26.55
N GLY A 219 -5.25 -3.92 25.23
CA GLY A 219 -5.75 -5.12 24.57
C GLY A 219 -5.05 -6.39 25.07
N ALA A 220 -3.73 -6.38 25.14
CA ALA A 220 -2.94 -7.50 25.66
C ALA A 220 -3.28 -7.80 27.11
N TYR A 221 -3.38 -6.76 27.97
CA TYR A 221 -3.78 -6.92 29.36
C TYR A 221 -5.16 -7.55 29.52
N LEU A 222 -6.14 -7.12 28.73
CA LEU A 222 -7.49 -7.67 28.76
C LEU A 222 -7.49 -9.15 28.35
N LEU A 223 -6.78 -9.53 27.28
CA LEU A 223 -6.68 -10.92 26.83
C LEU A 223 -6.06 -11.82 27.90
N GLU A 224 -4.97 -11.40 28.54
CA GLU A 224 -4.32 -12.16 29.61
C GLU A 224 -5.21 -12.33 30.87
N ASN A 225 -6.13 -11.40 31.12
CA ASN A 225 -6.97 -11.42 32.29
C ASN A 225 -8.39 -11.94 32.07
N THR A 226 -8.84 -12.12 30.81
CA THR A 226 -10.12 -12.76 30.50
C THR A 226 -10.07 -14.28 30.61
N GLU A 227 -8.90 -14.91 30.50
CA GLU A 227 -8.71 -16.34 30.72
C GLU A 227 -8.72 -16.76 32.22
N ARG A 228 -8.84 -15.81 33.14
CA ARG A 228 -8.84 -16.06 34.60
C ARG A 228 -10.23 -16.10 35.22
N ARG A 229 -11.27 -16.47 34.46
CA ARG A 229 -12.60 -16.74 35.03
C ARG A 229 -12.97 -18.19 34.93
#